data_600ea87997278fc6785f14e8f7e89828
#
_entry.id   600ea87997278fc6785f14e8f7e89828
#
_cell.length_a   1.000
_cell.length_b   1.000
_cell.length_c   1.000
_cell.angle_alpha   90.00
_cell.angle_beta   90.00
_cell.angle_gamma   90.00
#
_symmetry.space_group_name_H-M   'P 1'
#
loop_
_entity.id
_entity.type
_entity.pdbx_description
1 polymer ?
#
loop_
_entity_poly.entity_id
_entity_poly.type
_entity_poly.pdbx_seq_one_letter_code
_entity_poly.pdbx_strand_id
1 'polypeptide(L)'
;MTSWVQHPSMVQTLITIRRARWTDAEEIAEVHDAAWRDAYRGLIPGRELERMISRRGPQWWMSAIERGSRLLVLDFNEAIVGYVTYGRNRVPSLPSKGEIFELYLEPEFQGLGFGRKLFEAARDDLAAHGYPNFIVWALGDNERAIGFYDHLGGKMVRCAQERFGQEERERVAFAFP
;
A
#
# COMPACT_ATOMS: atom_id res chain seq x y z
N MET A 1 32.49 46.78 7.36
CA MET A 1 32.47 45.52 6.61
C MET A 1 31.52 44.57 7.32
N THR A 2 30.27 44.51 6.86
CA THR A 2 29.19 43.73 7.47
C THR A 2 29.10 42.42 6.72
N SER A 3 29.55 41.33 7.38
CA SER A 3 29.49 39.99 6.83
C SER A 3 28.04 39.48 6.96
N TRP A 4 27.38 39.28 5.81
CA TRP A 4 26.10 38.60 5.74
C TRP A 4 26.34 37.09 5.85
N VAL A 5 26.10 36.53 7.03
CA VAL A 5 26.04 35.09 7.21
C VAL A 5 24.72 34.63 6.59
N GLN A 6 24.79 34.05 5.41
CA GLN A 6 23.66 33.33 4.82
C GLN A 6 23.42 32.09 5.67
N HIS A 7 22.30 32.06 6.40
CA HIS A 7 21.81 30.84 7.02
C HIS A 7 21.37 29.91 5.90
N PRO A 8 21.82 28.64 5.89
CA PRO A 8 21.28 27.68 4.94
C PRO A 8 19.80 27.54 5.22
N SER A 9 18.95 27.77 4.22
CA SER A 9 17.53 27.47 4.27
C SER A 9 17.40 26.00 4.64
N MET A 10 16.85 25.69 5.83
CA MET A 10 16.47 24.32 6.16
C MET A 10 15.40 23.93 5.15
N VAL A 11 15.73 23.01 4.25
CA VAL A 11 14.75 22.37 3.37
C VAL A 11 13.85 21.56 4.31
N GLN A 12 12.67 22.08 4.58
CA GLN A 12 11.70 21.39 5.40
C GLN A 12 11.15 20.23 4.58
N THR A 13 11.49 19.00 4.97
CA THR A 13 10.95 17.81 4.36
C THR A 13 9.44 17.77 4.59
N LEU A 14 8.67 17.84 3.52
CA LEU A 14 7.21 17.81 3.57
C LEU A 14 6.73 16.40 3.26
N ILE A 15 6.02 15.82 4.23
CA ILE A 15 5.37 14.50 4.10
C ILE A 15 3.88 14.73 4.27
N THR A 16 3.10 14.33 3.27
CA THR A 16 1.64 14.46 3.30
C THR A 16 0.99 13.14 2.88
N ILE A 17 -0.05 12.72 3.59
CA ILE A 17 -0.95 11.64 3.15
C ILE A 17 -2.26 12.29 2.75
N ARG A 18 -2.67 12.05 1.52
CA ARG A 18 -3.85 12.67 0.93
C ARG A 18 -4.56 11.72 -0.03
N ARG A 19 -5.79 12.04 -0.38
CA ARG A 19 -6.48 11.35 -1.46
C ARG A 19 -5.72 11.49 -2.78
N ALA A 20 -5.67 10.38 -3.52
CA ALA A 20 -5.10 10.38 -4.86
C ALA A 20 -5.93 11.25 -5.80
N ARG A 21 -5.24 11.95 -6.70
CA ARG A 21 -5.81 12.71 -7.81
C ARG A 21 -5.52 11.98 -9.11
N TRP A 22 -6.31 12.23 -10.13
CA TRP A 22 -6.07 11.60 -11.44
C TRP A 22 -4.67 11.91 -12.01
N THR A 23 -4.09 13.07 -11.65
CA THR A 23 -2.73 13.47 -12.01
C THR A 23 -1.64 12.63 -11.35
N ASP A 24 -1.94 11.90 -10.27
CA ASP A 24 -0.98 11.03 -9.57
C ASP A 24 -0.86 9.64 -10.23
N ALA A 25 -1.68 9.33 -11.21
CA ALA A 25 -1.82 7.98 -11.75
C ALA A 25 -0.53 7.40 -12.33
N GLU A 26 0.31 8.22 -12.95
CA GLU A 26 1.59 7.81 -13.50
C GLU A 26 2.58 7.43 -12.39
N GLU A 27 2.75 8.30 -11.40
CA GLU A 27 3.61 8.04 -10.25
C GLU A 27 3.13 6.86 -9.40
N ILE A 28 1.82 6.70 -9.22
CA ILE A 28 1.26 5.51 -8.54
C ILE A 28 1.61 4.23 -9.30
N ALA A 29 1.54 4.25 -10.63
CA ALA A 29 1.92 3.09 -11.44
C ALA A 29 3.42 2.76 -11.30
N GLU A 30 4.29 3.76 -11.21
CA GLU A 30 5.73 3.58 -10.96
C GLU A 30 6.00 2.98 -9.58
N VAL A 31 5.36 3.51 -8.53
CA VAL A 31 5.43 2.94 -7.17
C VAL A 31 4.95 1.49 -7.15
N HIS A 32 3.84 1.21 -7.83
CA HIS A 32 3.29 -0.13 -7.94
C HIS A 32 4.28 -1.10 -8.59
N ASP A 33 4.87 -0.73 -9.72
CA ASP A 33 5.87 -1.55 -10.43
C ASP A 33 7.07 -1.83 -9.52
N ALA A 34 7.70 -0.79 -8.98
CA ALA A 34 8.89 -0.91 -8.14
C ALA A 34 8.62 -1.76 -6.87
N ALA A 35 7.53 -1.48 -6.18
CA ALA A 35 7.18 -2.16 -4.94
C ALA A 35 6.81 -3.64 -5.18
N TRP A 36 6.07 -3.95 -6.24
CA TRP A 36 5.68 -5.32 -6.56
C TRP A 36 6.88 -6.17 -7.01
N ARG A 37 7.81 -5.60 -7.77
CA ARG A 37 9.06 -6.29 -8.13
C ARG A 37 9.90 -6.58 -6.89
N ASP A 38 10.00 -5.64 -5.97
CA ASP A 38 10.73 -5.83 -4.71
C ASP A 38 10.06 -6.88 -3.81
N ALA A 39 8.74 -6.80 -3.63
CA ALA A 39 8.00 -7.66 -2.72
C ALA A 39 7.86 -9.11 -3.22
N TYR A 40 7.68 -9.32 -4.53
CA TYR A 40 7.22 -10.60 -5.08
C TYR A 40 8.23 -11.32 -5.97
N ARG A 41 9.39 -10.73 -6.23
CA ARG A 41 10.48 -11.42 -6.95
C ARG A 41 10.89 -12.68 -6.18
N GLY A 42 10.80 -13.85 -6.84
CA GLY A 42 11.08 -15.13 -6.24
C GLY A 42 9.93 -15.75 -5.42
N LEU A 43 8.86 -14.98 -5.14
CA LEU A 43 7.64 -15.49 -4.48
C LEU A 43 6.54 -15.83 -5.48
N ILE A 44 6.43 -15.05 -6.56
CA ILE A 44 5.48 -15.29 -7.65
C ILE A 44 6.27 -15.62 -8.91
N PRO A 45 5.80 -16.57 -9.77
CA PRO A 45 6.46 -16.84 -11.04
C PRO A 45 6.66 -15.55 -11.86
N GLY A 46 7.87 -15.34 -12.38
CA GLY A 46 8.25 -14.06 -13.00
C GLY A 46 7.32 -13.63 -14.13
N ARG A 47 6.85 -14.56 -14.96
CA ARG A 47 5.89 -14.27 -16.05
C ARG A 47 4.53 -13.78 -15.51
N GLU A 48 4.07 -14.37 -14.41
CA GLU A 48 2.82 -13.93 -13.75
C GLU A 48 3.00 -12.56 -13.12
N LEU A 49 4.12 -12.32 -12.45
CA LEU A 49 4.44 -11.02 -11.86
C LEU A 49 4.44 -9.92 -12.92
N GLU A 50 5.11 -10.12 -14.06
CA GLU A 50 5.10 -9.17 -15.17
C GLU A 50 3.70 -8.90 -15.71
N ARG A 51 2.88 -9.93 -15.84
CA ARG A 51 1.48 -9.80 -16.27
C ARG A 51 0.65 -8.99 -15.27
N MET A 52 0.81 -9.25 -13.98
CA MET A 52 0.08 -8.54 -12.93
C MET A 52 0.46 -7.06 -12.88
N ILE A 53 1.74 -6.75 -12.99
CA ILE A 53 2.25 -5.38 -13.02
C ILE A 53 1.73 -4.64 -14.25
N SER A 54 1.87 -5.24 -15.45
CA SER A 54 1.47 -4.59 -16.70
C SER A 54 -0.04 -4.28 -16.81
N ARG A 55 -0.88 -5.00 -16.08
CA ARG A 55 -2.34 -4.72 -16.03
C ARG A 55 -2.68 -3.45 -15.27
N ARG A 56 -1.76 -2.90 -14.48
CA ARG A 56 -1.99 -1.74 -13.61
C ARG A 56 -1.10 -0.55 -13.99
N GLY A 57 -1.08 -0.25 -15.28
CA GLY A 57 -0.44 0.96 -15.79
C GLY A 57 -1.23 2.24 -15.44
N PRO A 58 -0.72 3.42 -15.86
CA PRO A 58 -1.33 4.72 -15.52
C PRO A 58 -2.81 4.84 -15.84
N GLN A 59 -3.26 4.31 -16.98
CA GLN A 59 -4.67 4.34 -17.39
C GLN A 59 -5.59 3.56 -16.43
N TRP A 60 -5.10 2.44 -15.89
CA TRP A 60 -5.85 1.67 -14.91
C TRP A 60 -6.03 2.45 -13.61
N TRP A 61 -4.96 3.09 -13.13
CA TRP A 61 -4.99 3.91 -11.92
C TRP A 61 -5.88 5.14 -12.09
N MET A 62 -5.77 5.83 -13.22
CA MET A 62 -6.64 6.95 -13.55
C MET A 62 -8.11 6.54 -13.48
N SER A 63 -8.48 5.45 -14.14
CA SER A 63 -9.84 4.92 -14.12
C SER A 63 -10.31 4.50 -12.73
N ALA A 64 -9.43 3.93 -11.91
CA ALA A 64 -9.76 3.58 -10.53
C ALA A 64 -10.09 4.82 -9.68
N ILE A 65 -9.29 5.89 -9.83
CA ILE A 65 -9.50 7.16 -9.14
C ILE A 65 -10.83 7.80 -9.58
N GLU A 66 -11.09 7.85 -10.88
CA GLU A 66 -12.34 8.41 -11.46
C GLU A 66 -13.59 7.66 -10.99
N ARG A 67 -13.49 6.34 -10.83
CA ARG A 67 -14.59 5.52 -10.28
C ARG A 67 -14.80 5.70 -8.78
N GLY A 68 -13.98 6.51 -8.11
CA GLY A 68 -14.11 6.78 -6.69
C GLY A 68 -13.51 5.70 -5.79
N SER A 69 -12.55 4.91 -6.25
CA SER A 69 -11.81 3.97 -5.42
C SER A 69 -11.16 4.69 -4.24
N ARG A 70 -11.20 4.09 -3.05
CA ARG A 70 -10.54 4.66 -1.88
C ARG A 70 -9.05 4.39 -1.97
N LEU A 71 -8.32 5.44 -2.24
CA LEU A 71 -6.90 5.43 -2.50
C LEU A 71 -6.25 6.66 -1.88
N LEU A 72 -5.34 6.43 -0.94
CA LEU A 72 -4.47 7.47 -0.38
C LEU A 72 -3.08 7.30 -0.95
N VAL A 73 -2.40 8.41 -1.12
CA VAL A 73 -0.99 8.47 -1.53
C VAL A 73 -0.15 9.12 -0.43
N LEU A 74 1.08 8.69 -0.32
CA LEU A 74 2.11 9.34 0.48
C LEU A 74 2.94 10.19 -0.47
N ASP A 75 2.82 11.49 -0.29
CA ASP A 75 3.55 12.52 -1.02
C ASP A 75 4.74 12.97 -0.18
N PHE A 76 5.93 12.81 -0.71
CA PHE A 76 7.20 13.19 -0.11
C PHE A 76 7.87 14.24 -0.99
N ASN A 77 7.84 15.50 -0.56
CA ASN A 77 8.39 16.62 -1.32
C ASN A 77 7.88 16.68 -2.78
N GLU A 78 6.55 16.59 -2.95
CA GLU A 78 5.87 16.64 -4.25
C GLU A 78 6.07 15.39 -5.14
N ALA A 79 6.65 14.31 -4.61
CA ALA A 79 6.74 13.02 -5.29
C ALA A 79 5.90 11.95 -4.58
N ILE A 80 5.15 11.16 -5.32
CA ILE A 80 4.40 10.04 -4.76
C ILE A 80 5.36 8.87 -4.56
N VAL A 81 5.52 8.45 -3.30
CA VAL A 81 6.45 7.37 -2.91
C VAL A 81 5.76 6.17 -2.27
N GLY A 82 4.45 6.23 -2.13
CA GLY A 82 3.65 5.14 -1.57
C GLY A 82 2.16 5.34 -1.77
N TYR A 83 1.41 4.25 -1.67
CA TYR A 83 -0.04 4.29 -1.74
C TYR A 83 -0.68 3.19 -0.89
N VAL A 84 -1.95 3.38 -0.57
CA VAL A 84 -2.81 2.38 0.07
C VAL A 84 -4.19 2.40 -0.56
N THR A 85 -4.70 1.21 -0.92
CA THR A 85 -6.07 1.01 -1.39
C THR A 85 -6.86 0.21 -0.37
N TYR A 86 -8.11 0.57 -0.15
CA TYR A 86 -8.93 -0.03 0.89
C TYR A 86 -10.42 0.17 0.62
N GLY A 87 -11.25 -0.54 1.37
CA GLY A 87 -12.70 -0.40 1.23
C GLY A 87 -13.45 -1.46 2.02
N ARG A 88 -14.64 -1.83 1.53
CA ARG A 88 -15.43 -2.91 2.10
C ARG A 88 -14.72 -4.26 1.93
N ASN A 89 -14.77 -5.09 2.97
CA ASN A 89 -14.25 -6.45 2.91
C ASN A 89 -14.91 -7.24 1.77
N ARG A 90 -14.06 -7.83 0.92
CA ARG A 90 -14.47 -8.65 -0.25
C ARG A 90 -14.69 -10.13 0.10
N VAL A 91 -14.41 -10.53 1.35
CA VAL A 91 -14.53 -11.91 1.82
C VAL A 91 -15.67 -12.00 2.85
N PRO A 92 -16.92 -12.25 2.42
CA PRO A 92 -18.11 -12.21 3.29
C PRO A 92 -18.06 -13.22 4.47
N SER A 93 -17.25 -14.27 4.35
CA SER A 93 -17.09 -15.28 5.40
C SER A 93 -16.22 -14.83 6.58
N LEU A 94 -15.58 -13.65 6.49
CA LEU A 94 -14.84 -13.05 7.58
C LEU A 94 -15.69 -11.95 8.25
N PRO A 95 -15.66 -11.85 9.59
CA PRO A 95 -16.54 -10.93 10.33
C PRO A 95 -16.16 -9.46 10.17
N SER A 96 -14.94 -9.15 9.74
CA SER A 96 -14.47 -7.79 9.53
C SER A 96 -15.23 -7.09 8.41
N LYS A 97 -15.57 -5.83 8.61
CA LYS A 97 -16.33 -5.03 7.63
C LYS A 97 -15.48 -4.38 6.56
N GLY A 98 -14.26 -4.01 6.92
CA GLY A 98 -13.30 -3.35 6.03
C GLY A 98 -12.18 -4.28 5.56
N GLU A 99 -11.44 -3.81 4.56
CA GLU A 99 -10.24 -4.47 4.03
C GLU A 99 -9.27 -3.41 3.53
N ILE A 100 -8.00 -3.54 3.89
CA ILE A 100 -6.90 -2.89 3.16
C ILE A 100 -6.50 -3.85 2.05
N PHE A 101 -6.64 -3.44 0.80
CA PHE A 101 -6.37 -4.28 -0.37
C PHE A 101 -4.89 -4.30 -0.70
N GLU A 102 -4.25 -3.14 -0.65
CA GLU A 102 -2.85 -2.94 -1.00
C GLU A 102 -2.26 -1.82 -0.17
N LEU A 103 -1.04 -2.00 0.28
CA LEU A 103 -0.23 -0.98 0.91
C LEU A 103 1.21 -1.17 0.46
N TYR A 104 1.71 -0.23 -0.32
CA TYR A 104 3.04 -0.31 -0.91
C TYR A 104 3.78 1.02 -0.83
N LEU A 105 5.10 0.89 -0.71
CA LEU A 105 6.06 1.99 -0.76
C LEU A 105 7.15 1.63 -1.77
N GLU A 106 7.70 2.62 -2.42
CA GLU A 106 8.97 2.43 -3.12
C GLU A 106 10.01 1.84 -2.17
N PRO A 107 10.86 0.91 -2.64
CA PRO A 107 11.83 0.21 -1.77
C PRO A 107 12.71 1.16 -0.95
N GLU A 108 13.10 2.29 -1.52
CA GLU A 108 13.97 3.30 -0.89
C GLU A 108 13.32 4.00 0.32
N PHE A 109 11.98 4.01 0.38
CA PHE A 109 11.21 4.65 1.44
C PHE A 109 10.68 3.68 2.49
N GLN A 110 11.05 2.41 2.40
CA GLN A 110 10.70 1.40 3.40
C GLN A 110 11.58 1.52 4.65
N GLY A 111 11.07 1.04 5.78
CA GLY A 111 11.81 1.07 7.05
C GLY A 111 11.92 2.46 7.73
N LEU A 112 11.27 3.48 7.20
CA LEU A 112 11.28 4.85 7.71
C LEU A 112 9.99 5.24 8.48
N GLY A 113 9.11 4.28 8.74
CA GLY A 113 7.83 4.51 9.39
C GLY A 113 6.69 4.97 8.47
N PHE A 114 6.94 5.13 7.18
CA PHE A 114 5.93 5.60 6.22
C PHE A 114 4.81 4.59 5.98
N GLY A 115 5.12 3.29 6.01
CA GLY A 115 4.11 2.23 5.92
C GLY A 115 3.10 2.31 7.07
N ARG A 116 3.58 2.53 8.29
CA ARG A 116 2.70 2.76 9.46
C ARG A 116 1.80 3.97 9.26
N LYS A 117 2.33 5.09 8.75
CA LYS A 117 1.54 6.29 8.51
C LYS A 117 0.42 6.06 7.48
N LEU A 118 0.71 5.37 6.37
CA LEU A 118 -0.30 4.99 5.38
C LEU A 118 -1.35 4.04 5.96
N PHE A 119 -0.92 3.05 6.75
CA PHE A 119 -1.80 2.12 7.43
C PHE A 119 -2.76 2.83 8.39
N GLU A 120 -2.24 3.71 9.23
CA GLU A 120 -3.03 4.48 10.20
C GLU A 120 -4.03 5.41 9.50
N ALA A 121 -3.63 6.07 8.43
CA ALA A 121 -4.52 6.92 7.63
C ALA A 121 -5.67 6.12 6.98
N ALA A 122 -5.36 4.93 6.43
CA ALA A 122 -6.38 4.05 5.86
C ALA A 122 -7.33 3.50 6.94
N ARG A 123 -6.81 3.11 8.09
CA ARG A 123 -7.62 2.68 9.26
C ARG A 123 -8.60 3.77 9.69
N ASP A 124 -8.11 4.99 9.82
CA ASP A 124 -8.92 6.11 10.28
C ASP A 124 -10.03 6.47 9.26
N ASP A 125 -9.71 6.42 7.96
CA ASP A 125 -10.71 6.63 6.90
C ASP A 125 -11.71 5.47 6.82
N LEU A 126 -11.28 4.22 7.01
CA LEU A 126 -12.18 3.07 7.11
C LEU A 126 -13.17 3.24 8.26
N ALA A 127 -12.68 3.60 9.45
CA ALA A 127 -13.53 3.83 10.63
C ALA A 127 -14.54 4.95 10.38
N ALA A 128 -14.12 6.07 9.79
CA ALA A 128 -14.99 7.20 9.45
C ALA A 128 -16.11 6.83 8.47
N HIS A 129 -15.92 5.76 7.67
CA HIS A 129 -16.92 5.27 6.71
C HIS A 129 -17.71 4.04 7.21
N GLY A 130 -17.66 3.73 8.49
CA GLY A 130 -18.43 2.65 9.11
C GLY A 130 -17.80 1.28 9.03
N TYR A 131 -16.49 1.20 8.78
CA TYR A 131 -15.69 -0.02 8.77
C TYR A 131 -14.64 0.00 9.90
N PRO A 132 -15.04 -0.01 11.18
CA PRO A 132 -14.10 0.16 12.30
C PRO A 132 -13.13 -1.03 12.46
N ASN A 133 -13.53 -2.20 12.01
CA ASN A 133 -12.68 -3.39 11.98
C ASN A 133 -12.41 -3.81 10.52
N PHE A 134 -11.22 -4.28 10.25
CA PHE A 134 -10.80 -4.63 8.89
C PHE A 134 -9.79 -5.77 8.87
N ILE A 135 -9.56 -6.30 7.68
CA ILE A 135 -8.54 -7.32 7.40
C ILE A 135 -7.53 -6.81 6.40
N VAL A 136 -6.37 -7.45 6.40
CA VAL A 136 -5.34 -7.31 5.36
C VAL A 136 -4.86 -8.70 4.99
N TRP A 137 -4.71 -8.97 3.70
CA TRP A 137 -4.11 -10.21 3.20
C TRP A 137 -2.66 -10.00 2.82
N ALA A 138 -1.81 -10.98 3.13
CA ALA A 138 -0.43 -11.05 2.68
C ALA A 138 -0.08 -12.46 2.24
N LEU A 139 0.86 -12.63 1.30
CA LEU A 139 1.42 -13.94 0.99
C LEU A 139 2.18 -14.46 2.20
N GLY A 140 2.00 -15.74 2.54
CA GLY A 140 2.66 -16.37 3.68
C GLY A 140 4.18 -16.35 3.61
N ASP A 141 4.74 -16.39 2.39
CA ASP A 141 6.18 -16.31 2.14
C ASP A 141 6.71 -14.86 2.12
N ASN A 142 5.85 -13.86 2.21
CA ASN A 142 6.27 -12.46 2.31
C ASN A 142 6.53 -12.09 3.79
N GLU A 143 7.68 -12.52 4.30
CA GLU A 143 8.07 -12.32 5.70
C GLU A 143 8.04 -10.85 6.13
N ARG A 144 8.37 -9.93 5.22
CA ARG A 144 8.34 -8.48 5.50
C ARG A 144 6.92 -8.01 5.79
N ALA A 145 5.96 -8.40 4.97
CA ALA A 145 4.55 -8.04 5.17
C ALA A 145 3.98 -8.71 6.43
N ILE A 146 4.28 -9.99 6.63
CA ILE A 146 3.87 -10.74 7.83
C ILE A 146 4.37 -10.03 9.10
N GLY A 147 5.67 -9.73 9.18
CA GLY A 147 6.26 -9.03 10.32
C GLY A 147 5.70 -7.62 10.51
N PHE A 148 5.41 -6.91 9.42
CA PHE A 148 4.82 -5.57 9.46
C PHE A 148 3.42 -5.59 10.09
N TYR A 149 2.51 -6.45 9.61
CA TYR A 149 1.15 -6.53 10.15
C TYR A 149 1.09 -7.11 11.56
N ASP A 150 1.94 -8.08 11.88
CA ASP A 150 2.07 -8.59 13.24
C ASP A 150 2.51 -7.49 14.21
N HIS A 151 3.54 -6.72 13.84
CA HIS A 151 4.05 -5.59 14.64
C HIS A 151 3.01 -4.47 14.83
N LEU A 152 2.09 -4.31 13.89
CA LEU A 152 0.96 -3.36 14.01
C LEU A 152 -0.18 -3.89 14.90
N GLY A 153 -0.06 -5.10 15.45
CA GLY A 153 -1.04 -5.72 16.33
C GLY A 153 -2.11 -6.52 15.59
N GLY A 154 -1.89 -6.85 14.32
CA GLY A 154 -2.76 -7.72 13.55
C GLY A 154 -2.79 -9.13 14.12
N LYS A 155 -3.98 -9.74 14.14
CA LYS A 155 -4.16 -11.13 14.53
C LYS A 155 -4.42 -11.97 13.30
N MET A 156 -3.63 -13.02 13.08
CA MET A 156 -3.86 -13.98 12.00
C MET A 156 -5.18 -14.73 12.26
N VAL A 157 -6.11 -14.63 11.32
CA VAL A 157 -7.47 -15.20 11.45
C VAL A 157 -7.81 -16.21 10.39
N ARG A 158 -7.06 -16.26 9.30
CA ARG A 158 -7.31 -17.22 8.21
C ARG A 158 -6.08 -17.43 7.36
N CYS A 159 -5.94 -18.67 6.86
CA CYS A 159 -5.09 -19.04 5.73
C CYS A 159 -5.96 -19.42 4.55
N ALA A 160 -5.51 -19.12 3.33
CA ALA A 160 -6.16 -19.53 2.09
C ALA A 160 -5.10 -19.72 1.00
N GLN A 161 -5.47 -20.42 -0.08
CA GLN A 161 -4.60 -20.57 -1.25
C GLN A 161 -4.95 -19.52 -2.29
N GLU A 162 -3.93 -18.97 -2.93
CA GLU A 162 -4.04 -18.06 -4.07
C GLU A 162 -3.26 -18.62 -5.24
N ARG A 163 -3.86 -18.60 -6.43
CA ARG A 163 -3.25 -19.17 -7.63
C ARG A 163 -2.58 -18.10 -8.46
N PHE A 164 -1.33 -18.36 -8.84
CA PHE A 164 -0.50 -17.56 -9.73
C PHE A 164 -0.07 -18.43 -10.93
N GLY A 165 -0.85 -18.38 -12.01
CA GLY A 165 -0.67 -19.28 -13.17
C GLY A 165 -0.89 -20.73 -12.79
N GLN A 166 0.17 -21.53 -12.80
CA GLN A 166 0.14 -22.95 -12.43
C GLN A 166 0.56 -23.21 -10.98
N GLU A 167 0.99 -22.19 -10.26
CA GLU A 167 1.45 -22.31 -8.88
C GLU A 167 0.41 -21.79 -7.91
N GLU A 168 0.33 -22.44 -6.76
CA GLU A 168 -0.48 -21.99 -5.62
C GLU A 168 0.46 -21.52 -4.50
N ARG A 169 0.08 -20.41 -3.86
CA ARG A 169 0.78 -19.86 -2.71
C ARG A 169 -0.22 -19.66 -1.57
N GLU A 170 0.24 -19.93 -0.36
CA GLU A 170 -0.55 -19.60 0.82
C GLU A 170 -0.58 -18.07 0.99
N ARG A 171 -1.76 -17.57 1.35
CA ARG A 171 -1.94 -16.21 1.86
C ARG A 171 -2.59 -16.27 3.23
N VAL A 172 -2.28 -15.29 4.04
CA VAL A 172 -2.79 -15.16 5.41
C VAL A 172 -3.52 -13.85 5.59
N ALA A 173 -4.61 -13.88 6.34
CA ALA A 173 -5.36 -12.68 6.69
C ALA A 173 -5.06 -12.28 8.14
N PHE A 174 -4.73 -11.01 8.31
CA PHE A 174 -4.61 -10.35 9.61
C PHE A 174 -5.87 -9.52 9.85
N ALA A 175 -6.48 -9.67 11.03
CA ALA A 175 -7.60 -8.85 11.48
C ALA A 175 -7.13 -7.77 12.45
N PHE A 176 -7.74 -6.60 12.31
CA PHE A 176 -7.57 -5.44 13.18
C PHE A 176 -8.92 -5.01 13.74
N PRO A 177 -8.97 -4.65 15.05
CA PRO A 177 -10.19 -4.15 15.70
C PRO A 177 -10.53 -2.74 15.25
#